data_eeb84bef847f50d9b5cd29b437a95337
#
_entry.id   eeb84bef847f50d9b5cd29b437a95337
#
_cell.length_a   1.000
_cell.length_b   1.000
_cell.length_c   1.000
_cell.angle_alpha   90.00
_cell.angle_beta   90.00
_cell.angle_gamma   90.00
#
_symmetry.space_group_name_H-M   'P 1'
#
loop_
_entity.id
_entity.type
_entity.pdbx_description
1 polymer ?
#
loop_
_entity_poly.entity_id
_entity_poly.type
_entity_poly.pdbx_seq_one_letter_code
_entity_poly.pdbx_strand_id
1 'polypeptide(L)'
;MEVLKRLPDNSVDLIVTDPPYLIEKSSGGGSQGHKIMKVYDELDGKNLMNGFGEEVLQELVRVCKGVNIYLFCSKRQIPWLTRFFCEKHGCGLEVIVWEKTNPVPLCSNKWLNDKELCLFFRKDAYCKPGCMANARTVFRYPINQKDKKMYGHPTIKPLPIIERIVLNSSRPGDVVLDPFMGSGTTGVAAVRNGRAFIGCEIDGRYFDTARNRINDSLALFNDSLAPLE
;
A
#
# COMPACT_ATOMS: atom_id res chain seq x y z
N MET A 1 -8.96 13.36 1.43
CA MET A 1 -8.94 14.50 0.45
C MET A 1 -8.42 15.79 1.09
N GLU A 2 -8.97 16.28 2.19
CA GLU A 2 -8.54 17.56 2.79
C GLU A 2 -7.04 17.63 3.11
N VAL A 3 -6.44 16.55 3.60
CA VAL A 3 -5.00 16.51 3.91
C VAL A 3 -4.16 16.60 2.62
N LEU A 4 -4.52 15.85 1.57
CA LEU A 4 -3.80 15.90 0.29
C LEU A 4 -3.77 17.32 -0.30
N LYS A 5 -4.92 18.02 -0.27
CA LYS A 5 -5.02 19.40 -0.76
C LYS A 5 -4.14 20.41 -0.01
N ARG A 6 -3.75 20.11 1.24
CA ARG A 6 -2.86 20.95 2.05
C ARG A 6 -1.38 20.71 1.76
N LEU A 7 -1.02 19.58 1.14
CA LEU A 7 0.35 19.31 0.77
C LEU A 7 0.76 20.21 -0.40
N PRO A 8 1.99 20.77 -0.35
CA PRO A 8 2.52 21.55 -1.48
C PRO A 8 2.65 20.69 -2.74
N ASP A 9 2.58 21.33 -3.90
CA ASP A 9 2.94 20.71 -5.17
C ASP A 9 4.38 20.23 -5.14
N ASN A 10 4.66 19.08 -5.77
CA ASN A 10 6.02 18.55 -5.91
C ASN A 10 6.77 18.39 -4.58
N SER A 11 6.07 17.98 -3.51
CA SER A 11 6.65 17.81 -2.16
C SER A 11 6.94 16.37 -1.76
N VAL A 12 6.47 15.38 -2.54
CA VAL A 12 6.55 13.95 -2.24
C VAL A 12 7.43 13.24 -3.26
N ASP A 13 8.33 12.36 -2.78
CA ASP A 13 9.26 11.61 -3.63
C ASP A 13 8.73 10.24 -4.03
N LEU A 14 7.90 9.62 -3.18
CA LEU A 14 7.34 8.28 -3.39
C LEU A 14 5.94 8.18 -2.75
N ILE A 15 5.01 7.57 -3.47
CA ILE A 15 3.71 7.16 -2.92
C ILE A 15 3.62 5.63 -2.96
N VAL A 16 3.31 5.02 -1.81
CA VAL A 16 3.01 3.58 -1.69
C VAL A 16 1.73 3.44 -0.91
N THR A 17 0.67 2.95 -1.56
CA THR A 17 -0.66 3.00 -0.96
C THR A 17 -1.55 1.82 -1.34
N ASP A 18 -2.45 1.47 -0.41
CA ASP A 18 -3.45 0.40 -0.54
C ASP A 18 -4.85 1.00 -0.35
N PRO A 19 -5.37 1.72 -1.37
CA PRO A 19 -6.66 2.39 -1.26
C PRO A 19 -7.83 1.40 -1.24
N PRO A 20 -9.05 1.85 -0.90
CA PRO A 20 -10.26 1.05 -0.99
C PRO A 20 -10.45 0.42 -2.37
N TYR A 21 -10.73 -0.89 -2.40
CA TYR A 21 -10.96 -1.62 -3.64
C TYR A 21 -12.41 -1.51 -4.11
N LEU A 22 -12.60 -1.53 -5.43
CA LEU A 22 -13.90 -1.88 -6.00
C LEU A 22 -14.10 -3.39 -5.84
N ILE A 23 -14.92 -3.80 -4.89
CA ILE A 23 -15.18 -5.21 -4.57
C ILE A 23 -16.68 -5.49 -4.74
N GLU A 24 -17.02 -6.54 -5.48
CA GLU A 24 -18.38 -7.09 -5.47
C GLU A 24 -18.53 -8.08 -4.32
N LYS A 25 -19.66 -7.98 -3.61
CA LYS A 25 -20.07 -9.00 -2.65
C LYS A 25 -20.29 -10.31 -3.40
N SER A 26 -19.39 -11.29 -3.23
CA SER A 26 -19.61 -12.64 -3.78
C SER A 26 -20.38 -13.47 -2.75
N SER A 27 -21.50 -14.06 -3.16
CA SER A 27 -22.24 -15.02 -2.35
C SER A 27 -21.41 -16.30 -2.21
N GLY A 28 -20.70 -16.45 -1.10
CA GLY A 28 -19.97 -17.68 -0.73
C GLY A 28 -20.73 -18.43 0.36
N GLY A 29 -21.20 -19.64 0.08
CA GLY A 29 -21.77 -20.54 1.09
C GLY A 29 -20.68 -21.26 1.89
N GLY A 30 -20.95 -21.55 3.18
CA GLY A 30 -20.07 -22.29 4.08
C GLY A 30 -19.46 -21.46 5.22
N SER A 31 -18.92 -22.13 6.26
CA SER A 31 -18.42 -21.48 7.48
C SER A 31 -17.29 -20.46 7.23
N GLN A 32 -16.46 -20.67 6.21
CA GLN A 32 -15.43 -19.71 5.78
C GLN A 32 -16.03 -18.57 4.97
N GLY A 33 -17.09 -18.80 4.20
CA GLY A 33 -17.86 -17.77 3.52
C GLY A 33 -18.45 -16.75 4.51
N HIS A 34 -18.97 -17.20 5.65
CA HIS A 34 -19.49 -16.34 6.72
C HIS A 34 -18.43 -15.41 7.33
N LYS A 35 -17.19 -15.89 7.51
CA LYS A 35 -16.09 -15.04 8.01
C LYS A 35 -15.69 -13.95 6.99
N ILE A 36 -15.70 -14.31 5.69
CA ILE A 36 -15.40 -13.35 4.62
C ILE A 36 -16.55 -12.35 4.46
N MET A 37 -17.80 -12.77 4.59
CA MET A 37 -18.95 -11.86 4.56
C MET A 37 -18.89 -10.85 5.71
N LYS A 38 -18.50 -11.24 6.93
CA LYS A 38 -18.28 -10.29 8.02
C LYS A 38 -17.23 -9.25 7.70
N VAL A 39 -16.12 -9.65 7.06
CA VAL A 39 -15.09 -8.70 6.60
C VAL A 39 -15.64 -7.75 5.52
N TYR A 40 -16.44 -8.27 4.58
CA TYR A 40 -17.09 -7.43 3.57
C TYR A 40 -18.11 -6.46 4.18
N ASP A 41 -18.90 -6.90 5.16
CA ASP A 41 -19.86 -6.04 5.85
C ASP A 41 -19.16 -4.94 6.66
N GLU A 42 -18.02 -5.27 7.30
CA GLU A 42 -17.18 -4.28 7.99
C GLU A 42 -16.57 -3.26 7.02
N LEU A 43 -16.09 -3.70 5.86
CA LEU A 43 -15.52 -2.83 4.83
C LEU A 43 -16.60 -1.96 4.16
N ASP A 44 -17.79 -2.50 3.93
CA ASP A 44 -18.93 -1.78 3.35
C ASP A 44 -19.46 -0.71 4.30
N GLY A 45 -19.60 -1.04 5.59
CA GLY A 45 -19.98 -0.09 6.64
C GLY A 45 -19.02 1.10 6.79
N LYS A 46 -17.77 0.96 6.30
CA LYS A 46 -16.75 2.01 6.29
C LYS A 46 -16.59 2.67 4.90
N ASN A 47 -17.45 2.40 3.94
CA ASN A 47 -17.35 2.83 2.53
C ASN A 47 -16.04 2.42 1.82
N LEU A 48 -15.36 1.38 2.31
CA LEU A 48 -14.08 0.91 1.78
C LEU A 48 -14.23 -0.02 0.56
N MET A 49 -15.46 -0.35 0.16
CA MET A 49 -15.76 -1.19 -1.01
C MET A 49 -16.09 -0.39 -2.27
N ASN A 50 -16.30 0.92 -2.15
CA ASN A 50 -16.75 1.78 -3.24
C ASN A 50 -15.59 2.41 -4.03
N GLY A 51 -14.34 2.07 -3.68
CA GLY A 51 -13.17 2.66 -4.32
C GLY A 51 -12.96 4.13 -3.92
N PHE A 52 -12.34 4.89 -4.80
CA PHE A 52 -12.04 6.32 -4.65
C PHE A 52 -12.14 7.02 -6.01
N GLY A 53 -12.31 8.33 -6.02
CA GLY A 53 -12.53 9.10 -7.24
C GLY A 53 -11.24 9.53 -7.95
N GLU A 54 -11.36 10.02 -9.18
CA GLU A 54 -10.25 10.51 -9.99
C GLU A 54 -9.58 11.75 -9.37
N GLU A 55 -10.32 12.52 -8.59
CA GLU A 55 -9.80 13.68 -7.85
C GLU A 55 -8.67 13.30 -6.89
N VAL A 56 -8.71 12.08 -6.31
CA VAL A 56 -7.61 11.56 -5.50
C VAL A 56 -6.38 11.33 -6.37
N LEU A 57 -6.53 10.71 -7.54
CA LEU A 57 -5.41 10.46 -8.45
C LEU A 57 -4.75 11.75 -8.92
N GLN A 58 -5.55 12.79 -9.19
CA GLN A 58 -5.04 14.11 -9.58
C GLN A 58 -4.18 14.72 -8.46
N GLU A 59 -4.64 14.62 -7.22
CA GLU A 59 -3.86 15.08 -6.06
C GLU A 59 -2.57 14.28 -5.87
N LEU A 60 -2.59 12.94 -6.07
CA LEU A 60 -1.39 12.14 -6.01
C LEU A 60 -0.34 12.58 -7.04
N VAL A 61 -0.77 12.86 -8.27
CA VAL A 61 0.13 13.38 -9.32
C VAL A 61 0.64 14.77 -8.96
N ARG A 62 -0.20 15.68 -8.45
CA ARG A 62 0.16 17.06 -8.09
C ARG A 62 1.23 17.11 -7.01
N VAL A 63 1.11 16.28 -5.97
CA VAL A 63 2.06 16.30 -4.85
C VAL A 63 3.38 15.62 -5.16
N CYS A 64 3.46 14.76 -6.18
CA CYS A 64 4.71 14.09 -6.58
C CYS A 64 5.68 15.05 -7.27
N LYS A 65 6.98 14.98 -6.93
CA LYS A 65 8.08 15.66 -7.64
C LYS A 65 8.26 15.11 -9.08
N GLY A 66 8.03 13.83 -9.25
CA GLY A 66 7.88 13.08 -10.48
C GLY A 66 6.98 11.90 -10.16
N VAL A 67 6.19 11.40 -11.10
CA VAL A 67 5.23 10.31 -10.80
C VAL A 67 5.99 9.05 -10.38
N ASN A 68 5.87 8.69 -9.12
CA ASN A 68 6.53 7.56 -8.47
C ASN A 68 5.52 6.90 -7.51
N ILE A 69 4.56 6.16 -8.07
CA ILE A 69 3.36 5.74 -7.36
C ILE A 69 3.17 4.24 -7.47
N TYR A 70 3.17 3.57 -6.32
CA TYR A 70 2.80 2.17 -6.14
C TYR A 70 1.38 2.09 -5.56
N LEU A 71 0.47 1.49 -6.31
CA LEU A 71 -0.93 1.46 -6.00
C LEU A 71 -1.45 0.02 -6.00
N PHE A 72 -1.72 -0.52 -4.81
CA PHE A 72 -2.41 -1.81 -4.71
C PHE A 72 -3.84 -1.66 -5.20
N CYS A 73 -4.35 -2.62 -5.97
CA CYS A 73 -5.66 -2.50 -6.57
C CYS A 73 -6.35 -3.83 -6.84
N SER A 74 -7.66 -3.78 -7.00
CA SER A 74 -8.43 -4.89 -7.56
C SER A 74 -8.26 -4.95 -9.09
N LYS A 75 -8.49 -6.13 -9.68
CA LYS A 75 -8.45 -6.33 -11.13
C LYS A 75 -9.38 -5.37 -11.89
N ARG A 76 -10.48 -4.93 -11.27
CA ARG A 76 -11.46 -4.03 -11.88
C ARG A 76 -10.97 -2.59 -12.00
N GLN A 77 -10.06 -2.19 -11.12
CA GLN A 77 -9.49 -0.84 -11.14
C GLN A 77 -8.38 -0.69 -12.18
N ILE A 78 -7.78 -1.79 -12.65
CA ILE A 78 -6.66 -1.75 -13.61
C ILE A 78 -6.95 -0.90 -14.84
N PRO A 79 -8.05 -1.11 -15.60
CA PRO A 79 -8.29 -0.34 -16.83
C PRO A 79 -8.43 1.16 -16.57
N TRP A 80 -9.09 1.54 -15.48
CA TRP A 80 -9.26 2.93 -15.10
C TRP A 80 -7.95 3.59 -14.66
N LEU A 81 -7.17 2.92 -13.81
CA LEU A 81 -5.87 3.40 -13.36
C LEU A 81 -4.88 3.52 -14.52
N THR A 82 -4.85 2.52 -15.43
CA THR A 82 -3.97 2.54 -16.61
C THR A 82 -4.34 3.68 -17.53
N ARG A 83 -5.64 3.90 -17.81
CA ARG A 83 -6.09 5.05 -18.60
C ARG A 83 -5.65 6.37 -17.98
N PHE A 84 -5.83 6.52 -16.67
CA PHE A 84 -5.45 7.75 -16.00
C PHE A 84 -3.94 8.00 -16.04
N PHE A 85 -3.13 7.06 -15.58
CA PHE A 85 -1.68 7.28 -15.46
C PHE A 85 -0.94 7.13 -16.79
N CYS A 86 -1.25 6.13 -17.60
CA CYS A 86 -0.48 5.88 -18.83
C CYS A 86 -0.98 6.71 -20.00
N GLU A 87 -2.29 6.73 -20.28
CA GLU A 87 -2.81 7.45 -21.45
C GLU A 87 -2.86 8.97 -21.20
N LYS A 88 -3.37 9.41 -20.02
CA LYS A 88 -3.54 10.84 -19.73
C LYS A 88 -2.25 11.51 -19.27
N HIS A 89 -1.42 10.83 -18.44
CA HIS A 89 -0.21 11.41 -17.87
C HIS A 89 1.10 10.90 -18.50
N GLY A 90 1.05 9.91 -19.41
CA GLY A 90 2.21 9.37 -20.10
C GLY A 90 3.19 8.61 -19.21
N CYS A 91 2.69 7.98 -18.13
CA CYS A 91 3.51 7.18 -17.23
C CYS A 91 3.82 5.81 -17.80
N GLY A 92 5.01 5.29 -17.54
CA GLY A 92 5.31 3.87 -17.68
C GLY A 92 4.59 3.06 -16.60
N LEU A 93 4.25 1.81 -16.90
CA LEU A 93 3.60 0.86 -16.00
C LEU A 93 4.47 -0.37 -15.79
N GLU A 94 4.66 -0.76 -14.53
CA GLU A 94 5.14 -2.09 -14.14
C GLU A 94 4.11 -2.76 -13.23
N VAL A 95 3.89 -4.06 -13.41
CA VAL A 95 2.96 -4.84 -12.58
C VAL A 95 3.73 -5.66 -11.57
N ILE A 96 3.55 -5.32 -10.30
CA ILE A 96 4.12 -6.05 -9.18
C ILE A 96 3.07 -7.00 -8.61
N VAL A 97 3.46 -8.25 -8.40
CA VAL A 97 2.59 -9.31 -7.93
C VAL A 97 3.04 -9.78 -6.55
N TRP A 98 2.17 -9.69 -5.57
CA TRP A 98 2.34 -10.43 -4.34
C TRP A 98 1.66 -11.80 -4.48
N GLU A 99 2.48 -12.86 -4.61
CA GLU A 99 2.06 -14.26 -4.55
C GLU A 99 1.97 -14.69 -3.09
N LYS A 100 0.76 -15.08 -2.67
CA LYS A 100 0.49 -15.56 -1.31
C LYS A 100 0.87 -17.02 -1.19
N THR A 101 1.83 -17.36 -0.33
CA THR A 101 2.24 -18.76 -0.13
C THR A 101 1.26 -19.57 0.71
N ASN A 102 0.31 -18.93 1.40
CA ASN A 102 -0.75 -19.52 2.20
C ASN A 102 -2.13 -18.91 1.88
N PRO A 103 -2.59 -18.93 0.62
CA PRO A 103 -3.86 -18.33 0.24
C PRO A 103 -5.02 -19.05 0.94
N VAL A 104 -6.14 -18.33 1.15
CA VAL A 104 -7.37 -18.93 1.67
C VAL A 104 -7.93 -19.87 0.59
N PRO A 105 -8.18 -21.17 0.87
CA PRO A 105 -8.53 -22.17 -0.13
C PRO A 105 -10.02 -22.06 -0.55
N LEU A 106 -10.41 -20.91 -1.08
CA LEU A 106 -11.77 -20.64 -1.57
C LEU A 106 -11.72 -20.46 -3.09
N CYS A 107 -11.92 -21.54 -3.81
CA CYS A 107 -11.85 -21.53 -5.27
C CYS A 107 -13.06 -22.15 -5.99
N SER A 108 -14.09 -22.65 -5.29
CA SER A 108 -15.23 -23.41 -5.82
C SER A 108 -15.43 -23.32 -7.36
N ASN A 109 -16.02 -22.29 -7.90
CA ASN A 109 -16.23 -22.10 -9.34
C ASN A 109 -15.36 -20.95 -9.91
N LYS A 110 -14.13 -20.77 -9.39
CA LYS A 110 -13.19 -19.72 -9.82
C LYS A 110 -11.75 -20.10 -9.48
N TRP A 111 -10.81 -19.43 -10.09
CA TRP A 111 -9.40 -19.55 -9.73
C TRP A 111 -9.15 -19.14 -8.28
N LEU A 112 -8.16 -19.78 -7.64
CA LEU A 112 -7.70 -19.42 -6.30
C LEU A 112 -7.24 -17.96 -6.27
N ASN A 113 -7.63 -17.23 -5.23
CA ASN A 113 -7.16 -15.84 -5.02
C ASN A 113 -5.82 -15.84 -4.28
N ASP A 114 -4.79 -16.31 -4.97
CA ASP A 114 -3.44 -16.51 -4.47
C ASP A 114 -2.52 -15.30 -4.67
N LYS A 115 -3.01 -14.22 -5.28
CA LYS A 115 -2.20 -13.03 -5.58
C LYS A 115 -2.93 -11.73 -5.32
N GLU A 116 -2.14 -10.69 -5.03
CA GLU A 116 -2.54 -9.29 -5.08
C GLU A 116 -1.67 -8.54 -6.08
N LEU A 117 -2.25 -7.52 -6.70
CA LEU A 117 -1.57 -6.70 -7.69
C LEU A 117 -1.25 -5.34 -7.11
N CYS A 118 -0.04 -4.87 -7.38
CA CYS A 118 0.39 -3.50 -7.15
C CYS A 118 0.85 -2.93 -8.48
N LEU A 119 0.23 -1.86 -8.95
CA LEU A 119 0.63 -1.15 -10.17
C LEU A 119 1.64 -0.09 -9.81
N PHE A 120 2.78 -0.12 -10.45
CA PHE A 120 3.81 0.90 -10.34
C PHE A 120 3.76 1.81 -11.54
N PHE A 121 3.34 3.04 -11.32
CA PHE A 121 3.32 4.11 -12.32
C PHE A 121 4.53 5.01 -12.12
N ARG A 122 5.31 5.21 -13.19
CA ARG A 122 6.53 6.00 -13.13
C ARG A 122 6.68 6.95 -14.30
N LYS A 123 7.04 8.20 -13.99
CA LYS A 123 7.47 9.22 -14.95
C LYS A 123 8.41 10.18 -14.25
N ASP A 124 9.61 10.36 -14.78
CA ASP A 124 10.65 11.29 -14.29
C ASP A 124 10.98 11.10 -12.79
N ALA A 125 11.01 9.84 -12.33
CA ALA A 125 11.15 9.51 -10.92
C ALA A 125 12.26 8.47 -10.67
N TYR A 126 12.78 8.48 -9.44
CA TYR A 126 13.83 7.56 -9.00
C TYR A 126 13.32 6.14 -8.85
N CYS A 127 14.03 5.19 -9.46
CA CYS A 127 13.88 3.75 -9.18
C CYS A 127 15.22 3.06 -9.49
N LYS A 128 15.89 2.55 -8.47
CA LYS A 128 17.20 1.88 -8.59
C LYS A 128 17.27 0.69 -7.64
N PRO A 129 16.83 -0.51 -8.07
CA PRO A 129 17.03 -1.73 -7.29
C PRO A 129 18.51 -1.99 -7.04
N GLY A 130 18.87 -2.31 -5.79
CA GLY A 130 20.27 -2.51 -5.40
C GLY A 130 20.91 -3.78 -5.96
N CYS A 131 20.10 -4.78 -6.37
CA CYS A 131 20.56 -6.02 -6.99
C CYS A 131 19.43 -6.69 -7.79
N MET A 132 19.78 -7.71 -8.60
CA MET A 132 18.83 -8.46 -9.41
C MET A 132 17.69 -9.10 -8.59
N ALA A 133 17.98 -9.56 -7.37
CA ALA A 133 16.95 -10.13 -6.50
C ALA A 133 15.90 -9.08 -6.09
N ASN A 134 16.33 -7.84 -5.86
CA ASN A 134 15.45 -6.72 -5.51
C ASN A 134 14.67 -6.18 -6.72
N ALA A 135 15.17 -6.40 -7.94
CA ALA A 135 14.52 -5.99 -9.18
C ALA A 135 13.35 -6.89 -9.61
N ARG A 136 13.15 -8.03 -8.94
CA ARG A 136 12.04 -8.94 -9.30
C ARG A 136 10.70 -8.31 -8.97
N THR A 137 9.71 -8.52 -9.83
CA THR A 137 8.35 -7.99 -9.71
C THR A 137 7.35 -8.97 -9.07
N VAL A 138 7.78 -10.22 -8.82
CA VAL A 138 6.97 -11.22 -8.10
C VAL A 138 7.53 -11.42 -6.70
N PHE A 139 6.71 -11.10 -5.70
CA PHE A 139 7.02 -11.25 -4.28
C PHE A 139 6.27 -12.45 -3.70
N ARG A 140 6.98 -13.42 -3.13
CA ARG A 140 6.40 -14.63 -2.54
C ARG A 140 6.45 -14.51 -1.02
N TYR A 141 5.30 -14.15 -0.41
CA TYR A 141 5.16 -14.01 1.05
C TYR A 141 3.83 -14.56 1.53
N PRO A 142 3.77 -15.11 2.75
CA PRO A 142 2.51 -15.53 3.34
C PRO A 142 1.63 -14.31 3.68
N ILE A 143 0.33 -14.55 3.79
CA ILE A 143 -0.59 -13.63 4.46
C ILE A 143 -0.15 -13.52 5.92
N ASN A 144 0.12 -12.31 6.38
CA ASN A 144 0.64 -12.06 7.72
C ASN A 144 -0.48 -12.14 8.79
N GLN A 145 -0.81 -13.36 9.21
CA GLN A 145 -1.85 -13.60 10.22
C GLN A 145 -1.45 -13.07 11.61
N LYS A 146 -0.15 -13.08 11.93
CA LYS A 146 0.35 -12.59 13.22
C LYS A 146 0.08 -11.08 13.36
N ASP A 147 0.47 -10.30 12.37
CA ASP A 147 0.28 -8.85 12.41
C ASP A 147 -1.20 -8.48 12.30
N LYS A 148 -1.99 -9.22 11.51
CA LYS A 148 -3.45 -9.03 11.47
C LYS A 148 -4.08 -9.15 12.85
N LYS A 149 -3.69 -10.17 13.62
CA LYS A 149 -4.17 -10.39 14.98
C LYS A 149 -3.63 -9.32 15.94
N MET A 150 -2.35 -8.97 15.82
CA MET A 150 -1.67 -8.03 16.72
C MET A 150 -2.22 -6.61 16.58
N TYR A 151 -2.44 -6.15 15.35
CA TYR A 151 -2.83 -4.77 15.05
C TYR A 151 -4.32 -4.61 14.71
N GLY A 152 -5.09 -5.70 14.73
CA GLY A 152 -6.53 -5.67 14.50
C GLY A 152 -6.97 -5.20 13.11
N HIS A 153 -6.07 -5.17 12.13
CA HIS A 153 -6.37 -4.68 10.78
C HIS A 153 -6.50 -5.84 9.78
N PRO A 154 -7.61 -5.94 9.01
CA PRO A 154 -7.94 -7.13 8.21
C PRO A 154 -7.03 -7.33 6.99
N THR A 155 -6.42 -6.27 6.46
CA THR A 155 -5.73 -6.27 5.16
C THR A 155 -4.27 -5.79 5.23
N ILE A 156 -3.55 -6.09 6.32
CA ILE A 156 -2.14 -5.67 6.49
C ILE A 156 -1.27 -6.25 5.39
N LYS A 157 -0.54 -5.39 4.68
CA LYS A 157 0.47 -5.79 3.70
C LYS A 157 1.73 -6.31 4.40
N PRO A 158 2.41 -7.34 3.86
CA PRO A 158 3.69 -7.81 4.40
C PRO A 158 4.75 -6.70 4.37
N LEU A 159 5.34 -6.40 5.52
CA LEU A 159 6.35 -5.36 5.64
C LEU A 159 7.53 -5.54 4.67
N PRO A 160 8.09 -6.75 4.43
CA PRO A 160 9.21 -6.93 3.51
C PRO A 160 8.91 -6.53 2.06
N ILE A 161 7.63 -6.60 1.63
CA ILE A 161 7.22 -6.14 0.29
C ILE A 161 7.31 -4.63 0.23
N ILE A 162 6.75 -3.93 1.22
CA ILE A 162 6.73 -2.47 1.27
C ILE A 162 8.14 -1.91 1.46
N GLU A 163 8.96 -2.53 2.33
CA GLU A 163 10.37 -2.14 2.50
C GLU A 163 11.16 -2.23 1.19
N ARG A 164 10.98 -3.29 0.41
CA ARG A 164 11.63 -3.42 -0.90
C ARG A 164 11.20 -2.32 -1.87
N ILE A 165 9.92 -1.97 -1.91
CA ILE A 165 9.40 -0.87 -2.71
C ILE A 165 10.06 0.44 -2.30
N VAL A 166 10.06 0.75 -0.99
CA VAL A 166 10.65 1.98 -0.43
C VAL A 166 12.14 2.06 -0.76
N LEU A 167 12.90 0.99 -0.56
CA LEU A 167 14.34 0.94 -0.83
C LEU A 167 14.68 1.12 -2.31
N ASN A 168 13.88 0.52 -3.21
CA ASN A 168 14.11 0.60 -4.64
C ASN A 168 13.76 1.97 -5.23
N SER A 169 12.76 2.67 -4.66
CA SER A 169 12.13 3.83 -5.30
C SER A 169 12.22 5.12 -4.49
N SER A 170 13.06 5.14 -3.46
CA SER A 170 13.39 6.36 -2.71
C SER A 170 14.83 6.33 -2.18
N ARG A 171 15.33 7.49 -1.78
CA ARG A 171 16.63 7.66 -1.11
C ARG A 171 16.43 7.98 0.36
N PRO A 172 17.43 7.75 1.24
CA PRO A 172 17.39 8.31 2.60
C PRO A 172 17.10 9.82 2.57
N GLY A 173 16.21 10.26 3.46
CA GLY A 173 15.75 11.65 3.52
C GLY A 173 14.57 12.00 2.60
N ASP A 174 14.22 11.15 1.61
CA ASP A 174 13.06 11.36 0.74
C ASP A 174 11.74 11.26 1.52
N VAL A 175 10.70 11.92 1.03
CA VAL A 175 9.35 11.93 1.61
C VAL A 175 8.50 10.82 0.97
N VAL A 176 8.02 9.90 1.80
CA VAL A 176 7.09 8.82 1.41
C VAL A 176 5.69 9.18 1.90
N LEU A 177 4.70 9.08 1.02
CA LEU A 177 3.29 9.35 1.32
C LEU A 177 2.46 8.07 1.20
N ASP A 178 1.56 7.85 2.17
CA ASP A 178 0.47 6.88 2.09
C ASP A 178 -0.85 7.54 2.54
N PRO A 179 -1.72 7.95 1.59
CA PRO A 179 -2.99 8.60 1.92
C PRO A 179 -4.08 7.64 2.45
N PHE A 180 -3.79 6.32 2.50
CA PHE A 180 -4.68 5.27 3.02
C PHE A 180 -3.87 4.30 3.90
N MET A 181 -3.16 4.85 4.91
CA MET A 181 -2.09 4.12 5.60
C MET A 181 -2.56 2.93 6.46
N GLY A 182 -3.86 2.81 6.75
CA GLY A 182 -4.40 1.74 7.56
C GLY A 182 -3.65 1.57 8.89
N SER A 183 -3.03 0.42 9.08
CA SER A 183 -2.18 0.13 10.25
C SER A 183 -0.72 0.61 10.14
N GLY A 184 -0.36 1.40 9.12
CA GLY A 184 0.91 2.11 9.03
C GLY A 184 2.10 1.30 8.50
N THR A 185 1.90 0.24 7.73
CA THR A 185 3.02 -0.58 7.22
C THR A 185 3.97 0.22 6.35
N THR A 186 3.46 1.12 5.49
CA THR A 186 4.27 2.01 4.66
C THR A 186 5.10 2.97 5.52
N GLY A 187 4.50 3.54 6.57
CA GLY A 187 5.22 4.41 7.51
C GLY A 187 6.33 3.70 8.25
N VAL A 188 6.08 2.48 8.75
CA VAL A 188 7.11 1.64 9.36
C VAL A 188 8.27 1.38 8.39
N ALA A 189 7.96 1.01 7.14
CA ALA A 189 8.98 0.78 6.11
C ALA A 189 9.79 2.05 5.82
N ALA A 190 9.15 3.20 5.75
CA ALA A 190 9.79 4.49 5.49
C ALA A 190 10.76 4.88 6.61
N VAL A 191 10.28 4.95 7.85
CA VAL A 191 11.10 5.44 8.98
C VAL A 191 12.25 4.51 9.32
N ARG A 192 12.07 3.18 9.24
CA ARG A 192 13.13 2.19 9.45
C ARG A 192 14.29 2.32 8.46
N ASN A 193 14.02 2.91 7.33
CA ASN A 193 15.02 3.09 6.26
C ASN A 193 15.45 4.56 6.10
N GLY A 194 15.18 5.42 7.08
CA GLY A 194 15.63 6.82 7.09
C GLY A 194 14.89 7.73 6.11
N ARG A 195 13.62 7.42 5.78
CA ARG A 195 12.74 8.28 4.98
C ARG A 195 11.80 9.06 5.88
N ALA A 196 11.45 10.27 5.48
CA ALA A 196 10.33 10.98 6.08
C ALA A 196 9.00 10.36 5.65
N PHE A 197 7.97 10.40 6.51
CA PHE A 197 6.68 9.80 6.22
C PHE A 197 5.52 10.74 6.48
N ILE A 198 4.59 10.76 5.54
CA ILE A 198 3.28 11.41 5.67
C ILE A 198 2.22 10.32 5.46
N GLY A 199 1.30 10.18 6.41
CA GLY A 199 0.22 9.19 6.34
C GLY A 199 -1.13 9.78 6.69
N CYS A 200 -2.18 9.28 6.03
CA CYS A 200 -3.56 9.63 6.36
C CYS A 200 -4.36 8.35 6.63
N GLU A 201 -5.25 8.43 7.63
CA GLU A 201 -6.20 7.37 7.95
C GLU A 201 -7.47 8.02 8.51
N ILE A 202 -8.63 7.54 8.06
CA ILE A 202 -9.93 8.08 8.48
C ILE A 202 -10.47 7.40 9.76
N ASP A 203 -10.12 6.12 9.97
CA ASP A 203 -10.49 5.39 11.18
C ASP A 203 -9.50 5.72 12.30
N GLY A 204 -9.97 6.39 13.35
CA GLY A 204 -9.13 6.84 14.47
C GLY A 204 -8.38 5.70 15.17
N ARG A 205 -8.95 4.49 15.24
CA ARG A 205 -8.29 3.32 15.87
C ARG A 205 -7.12 2.84 15.01
N TYR A 206 -7.29 2.80 13.70
CA TYR A 206 -6.19 2.45 12.78
C TYR A 206 -5.14 3.54 12.75
N PHE A 207 -5.55 4.82 12.81
CA PHE A 207 -4.62 5.94 12.92
C PHE A 207 -3.74 5.81 14.17
N ASP A 208 -4.34 5.57 15.35
CA ASP A 208 -3.59 5.40 16.60
C ASP A 208 -2.66 4.18 16.55
N THR A 209 -3.13 3.07 15.99
CA THR A 209 -2.31 1.87 15.78
C THR A 209 -1.11 2.19 14.87
N ALA A 210 -1.33 2.86 13.74
CA ALA A 210 -0.29 3.25 12.80
C ALA A 210 0.73 4.18 13.45
N ARG A 211 0.25 5.23 14.14
CA ARG A 211 1.10 6.21 14.84
C ARG A 211 2.04 5.53 15.84
N ASN A 212 1.51 4.64 16.67
CA ASN A 212 2.31 3.92 17.66
C ASN A 212 3.37 3.03 16.99
N ARG A 213 2.99 2.22 15.99
CA ARG A 213 3.91 1.36 15.25
C ARG A 213 5.04 2.15 14.56
N ILE A 214 4.71 3.29 13.99
CA ILE A 214 5.68 4.15 13.29
C ILE A 214 6.63 4.78 14.30
N ASN A 215 6.12 5.29 15.44
CA ASN A 215 6.94 5.89 16.49
C ASN A 215 7.89 4.86 17.13
N ASP A 216 7.41 3.64 17.44
CA ASP A 216 8.25 2.55 17.96
C ASP A 216 9.37 2.21 16.97
N SER A 217 9.06 2.17 15.68
CA SER A 217 10.02 1.87 14.63
C SER A 217 11.03 3.01 14.42
N LEU A 218 10.62 4.25 14.58
CA LEU A 218 11.50 5.43 14.51
C LEU A 218 12.46 5.48 15.70
N ALA A 219 11.99 5.16 16.91
CA ALA A 219 12.83 5.08 18.10
C ALA A 219 13.94 4.04 17.90
N LEU A 220 13.59 2.83 17.45
CA LEU A 220 14.58 1.77 17.16
C LEU A 220 15.59 2.16 16.06
N PHE A 221 15.16 2.91 15.06
CA PHE A 221 16.06 3.42 14.03
C PHE A 221 17.05 4.44 14.60
N ASN A 222 16.57 5.39 15.40
CA ASN A 222 17.41 6.41 16.03
C ASN A 222 18.42 5.78 17.00
N ASP A 223 18.01 4.78 17.80
CA ASP A 223 18.90 4.05 18.69
C ASP A 223 20.02 3.32 17.92
N SER A 224 19.71 2.82 16.71
CA SER A 224 20.70 2.16 15.85
C SER A 224 21.75 3.10 15.26
N LEU A 225 21.47 4.42 15.23
CA LEU A 225 22.38 5.46 14.76
C LEU A 225 23.20 6.09 15.91
N ALA A 226 22.88 5.80 17.18
CA ALA A 226 23.66 6.28 18.32
C ALA A 226 25.10 5.72 18.27
N PRO A 227 26.13 6.54 18.55
CA PRO A 227 27.50 6.05 18.62
C PRO A 227 27.59 4.93 19.67
N LEU A 228 28.31 3.86 19.37
CA LEU A 228 28.74 2.89 20.38
C LEU A 228 29.75 3.63 21.28
N GLU A 229 29.36 3.90 22.53
CA GLU A 229 30.24 4.44 23.56
C GLU A 229 31.39 3.48 23.89
#